data_1b34fd6b68abab316f9e8593edb274e1
#
_entry.id   1b34fd6b68abab316f9e8593edb274e1
#
_cell.length_a   1.000
_cell.length_b   1.000
_cell.length_c   1.000
_cell.angle_alpha   90.00
_cell.angle_beta   90.00
_cell.angle_gamma   90.00
#
_symmetry.space_group_name_H-M   'P 1'
#
loop_
_entity.id
_entity.type
_entity.pdbx_description
1 polymer ?
#
loop_
_entity_poly.entity_id
_entity_poly.type
_entity_poly.pdbx_seq_one_letter_code
_entity_poly.pdbx_strand_id
1 'polypeptide(L)'
;DRDFYLFGVDAWAWEANYTAEQLTTHFKTQGLAGYGLAQGDAGATAAGAILHHLKRSEMANLNHITTLSRVSLEDFMWLDGFTVQNLELFYPSSPGGVSTLTIIDQTGTPMGGRLLRTWMSLPLLNKDQITARQEAISQLLEMPEVREQLRTVLNGLPDMERLCSRVSTGRISPKELARLRQALDTVAEVWTLVQSNVLEVPEQDPALVPELRNTLREALVEDPVVIIGKGESIRSSYDAELTRLRGLLNDATGTLEAIRAREAEAAGIPSLKLAFNNVFGYYLEVRNSH
;
A
#
# COMPACT_ATOMS: atom_id res chain seq x y z
N ASP A 1 -3.33 28.83 8.12
CA ASP A 1 -3.56 28.21 9.43
C ASP A 1 -4.37 26.95 9.21
N ARG A 2 -3.75 25.78 9.43
CA ARG A 2 -4.50 24.52 9.51
C ARG A 2 -4.79 24.28 10.97
N ASP A 3 -6.06 24.28 11.35
CA ASP A 3 -6.49 23.87 12.68
C ASP A 3 -6.17 22.39 12.85
N PHE A 4 -5.12 22.08 13.60
CA PHE A 4 -4.79 20.71 13.98
C PHE A 4 -5.56 20.39 15.26
N TYR A 5 -6.30 19.30 15.24
CA TYR A 5 -6.87 18.75 16.45
C TYR A 5 -5.77 18.05 17.25
N LEU A 6 -5.40 18.67 18.40
CA LEU A 6 -4.37 18.11 19.27
C LEU A 6 -5.04 17.15 20.27
N PHE A 7 -4.66 15.89 20.20
CA PHE A 7 -5.09 14.89 21.18
C PHE A 7 -3.93 14.63 22.17
N GLY A 8 -4.18 14.92 23.46
CA GLY A 8 -3.20 14.67 24.50
C GLY A 8 -3.11 13.18 24.82
N VAL A 9 -1.88 12.66 24.89
CA VAL A 9 -1.59 11.33 25.43
C VAL A 9 -1.17 11.49 26.89
N ASP A 10 -1.64 10.59 27.75
CA ASP A 10 -1.39 10.65 29.19
C ASP A 10 0.12 10.67 29.49
N ALA A 11 0.54 11.43 30.50
CA ALA A 11 1.96 11.64 30.83
C ALA A 11 2.72 10.33 31.10
N TRP A 12 2.07 9.35 31.71
CA TRP A 12 2.67 8.05 32.03
C TRP A 12 3.05 7.24 30.77
N ALA A 13 2.38 7.48 29.64
CA ALA A 13 2.70 6.82 28.36
C ALA A 13 4.04 7.30 27.78
N TRP A 14 4.63 8.36 28.33
CA TRP A 14 5.93 8.90 27.97
C TRP A 14 7.04 8.49 28.95
N GLU A 15 6.73 7.66 29.96
CA GLU A 15 7.76 7.18 30.89
C GLU A 15 8.75 6.26 30.17
N ALA A 16 10.05 6.49 30.42
CA ALA A 16 11.15 5.77 29.74
C ALA A 16 11.07 4.24 29.92
N ASN A 17 10.70 3.77 31.12
CA ASN A 17 10.55 2.34 31.39
C ASN A 17 9.37 1.75 30.62
N TYR A 18 8.24 2.43 30.64
CA TYR A 18 7.03 1.99 29.94
C TYR A 18 7.25 1.93 28.42
N THR A 19 7.81 2.98 27.84
CA THR A 19 8.07 3.05 26.39
C THR A 19 9.10 2.02 25.94
N ALA A 20 10.14 1.77 26.72
CA ALA A 20 11.11 0.71 26.47
C ALA A 20 10.44 -0.68 26.51
N GLU A 21 9.57 -0.94 27.45
CA GLU A 21 8.79 -2.19 27.54
C GLU A 21 7.87 -2.37 26.31
N GLN A 22 7.19 -1.30 25.86
CA GLN A 22 6.37 -1.35 24.64
C GLN A 22 7.19 -1.75 23.41
N LEU A 23 8.39 -1.19 23.26
CA LEU A 23 9.30 -1.50 22.14
C LEU A 23 9.85 -2.92 22.24
N THR A 24 10.40 -3.32 23.40
CA THR A 24 10.99 -4.65 23.59
C THR A 24 9.97 -5.77 23.42
N THR A 25 8.76 -5.56 23.92
CA THR A 25 7.64 -6.51 23.75
C THR A 25 7.24 -6.62 22.27
N HIS A 26 7.12 -5.47 21.57
CA HIS A 26 6.73 -5.45 20.16
C HIS A 26 7.76 -6.14 19.26
N PHE A 27 9.05 -5.79 19.42
CA PHE A 27 10.14 -6.34 18.61
C PHE A 27 10.69 -7.69 19.14
N LYS A 28 10.11 -8.22 20.23
CA LYS A 28 10.51 -9.49 20.86
C LYS A 28 12.01 -9.53 21.19
N THR A 29 12.54 -8.45 21.74
CA THR A 29 13.97 -8.29 22.10
C THR A 29 14.13 -8.11 23.61
N GLN A 30 15.31 -8.46 24.13
CA GLN A 30 15.63 -8.26 25.54
C GLN A 30 16.03 -6.82 25.89
N GLY A 31 16.34 -5.99 24.88
CA GLY A 31 16.75 -4.62 25.09
C GLY A 31 16.85 -3.83 23.78
N LEU A 32 17.03 -2.52 23.89
CA LEU A 32 17.07 -1.60 22.76
C LEU A 32 18.49 -1.36 22.21
N ALA A 33 19.53 -1.87 22.87
CA ALA A 33 20.92 -1.65 22.47
C ALA A 33 21.23 -2.17 21.06
N GLY A 34 20.60 -3.28 20.64
CA GLY A 34 20.73 -3.83 19.29
C GLY A 34 20.20 -2.91 18.18
N TYR A 35 19.38 -1.91 18.53
CA TYR A 35 18.88 -0.87 17.63
C TYR A 35 19.65 0.45 17.74
N GLY A 36 20.79 0.46 18.47
CA GLY A 36 21.57 1.66 18.71
C GLY A 36 20.86 2.69 19.63
N LEU A 37 19.92 2.23 20.46
CA LEU A 37 19.13 3.07 21.36
C LEU A 37 19.46 2.74 22.80
N ALA A 38 19.64 3.78 23.62
CA ALA A 38 19.74 3.64 25.06
C ALA A 38 18.36 3.77 25.73
N GLN A 39 18.21 3.18 26.92
CA GLN A 39 17.03 3.37 27.72
C GLN A 39 16.95 4.85 28.18
N GLY A 40 15.84 5.49 27.92
CA GLY A 40 15.64 6.92 28.22
C GLY A 40 16.02 7.85 27.06
N ASP A 41 16.52 7.33 25.93
CA ASP A 41 16.64 8.13 24.72
C ASP A 41 15.29 8.75 24.33
N ALA A 42 15.29 10.05 24.01
CA ALA A 42 14.08 10.75 23.61
C ALA A 42 13.42 10.10 22.37
N GLY A 43 14.24 9.60 21.42
CA GLY A 43 13.74 8.87 20.25
C GLY A 43 13.08 7.54 20.63
N ALA A 44 13.67 6.78 21.56
CA ALA A 44 13.06 5.54 22.06
C ALA A 44 11.75 5.81 22.79
N THR A 45 11.72 6.85 23.63
CA THR A 45 10.52 7.28 24.35
C THR A 45 9.42 7.67 23.37
N ALA A 46 9.73 8.47 22.36
CA ALA A 46 8.75 8.86 21.32
C ALA A 46 8.24 7.65 20.53
N ALA A 47 9.13 6.75 20.11
CA ALA A 47 8.75 5.54 19.36
C ALA A 47 7.84 4.62 20.19
N GLY A 48 8.14 4.43 21.50
CA GLY A 48 7.29 3.63 22.38
C GLY A 48 5.92 4.27 22.61
N ALA A 49 5.87 5.58 22.77
CA ALA A 49 4.60 6.32 22.89
C ALA A 49 3.77 6.24 21.60
N ILE A 50 4.39 6.27 20.42
CA ILE A 50 3.72 6.05 19.13
C ILE A 50 3.13 4.63 19.08
N LEU A 51 3.89 3.60 19.45
CA LEU A 51 3.37 2.22 19.50
C LEU A 51 2.19 2.09 20.46
N HIS A 52 2.27 2.71 21.63
CA HIS A 52 1.16 2.77 22.57
C HIS A 52 -0.09 3.39 21.95
N HIS A 53 0.06 4.54 21.31
CA HIS A 53 -1.05 5.23 20.64
C HIS A 53 -1.66 4.38 19.52
N LEU A 54 -0.83 3.77 18.68
CA LEU A 54 -1.29 2.90 17.59
C LEU A 54 -2.07 1.68 18.11
N LYS A 55 -1.61 1.06 19.20
CA LYS A 55 -2.33 -0.06 19.83
C LYS A 55 -3.70 0.35 20.35
N ARG A 56 -3.84 1.57 20.88
CA ARG A 56 -5.12 2.11 21.38
C ARG A 56 -6.06 2.58 20.28
N SER A 57 -5.53 2.97 19.14
CA SER A 57 -6.31 3.50 18.00
C SER A 57 -6.99 2.43 17.15
N GLU A 58 -7.29 1.23 17.71
CA GLU A 58 -7.92 0.09 17.04
C GLU A 58 -7.14 -0.44 15.81
N MET A 59 -5.88 -0.06 15.67
CA MET A 59 -4.98 -0.70 14.69
C MET A 59 -4.59 -2.08 15.22
N ALA A 60 -5.47 -3.06 15.03
CA ALA A 60 -5.43 -4.38 15.65
C ALA A 60 -4.16 -5.18 15.31
N ASN A 61 -3.45 -4.84 14.23
CA ASN A 61 -2.28 -5.60 13.80
C ASN A 61 -1.11 -4.67 13.45
N LEU A 62 -0.12 -4.61 14.33
CA LEU A 62 1.12 -3.87 14.15
C LEU A 62 2.30 -4.77 13.76
N ASN A 63 2.08 -6.04 13.42
CA ASN A 63 3.11 -7.01 13.09
C ASN A 63 3.95 -6.62 11.84
N HIS A 64 3.43 -5.71 11.04
CA HIS A 64 4.15 -5.15 9.88
C HIS A 64 5.25 -4.15 10.26
N ILE A 65 5.23 -3.62 11.49
CA ILE A 65 6.31 -2.78 12.02
C ILE A 65 7.38 -3.72 12.55
N THR A 66 8.31 -4.11 11.71
CA THR A 66 9.31 -5.15 12.01
C THR A 66 10.67 -4.59 12.40
N THR A 67 10.93 -3.33 12.09
CA THR A 67 12.25 -2.73 12.28
C THR A 67 12.15 -1.39 13.01
N LEU A 68 13.20 -1.12 13.79
CA LEU A 68 13.42 0.16 14.43
C LEU A 68 14.86 0.55 14.12
N SER A 69 15.09 1.72 13.55
CA SER A 69 16.41 2.21 13.22
C SER A 69 16.62 3.62 13.73
N ARG A 70 17.80 3.89 14.23
CA ARG A 70 18.23 5.25 14.56
C ARG A 70 18.69 5.95 13.29
N VAL A 71 18.12 7.08 12.98
CA VAL A 71 18.65 7.99 11.96
C VAL A 71 19.73 8.82 12.63
N SER A 72 20.99 8.59 12.26
CA SER A 72 22.09 9.43 12.72
C SER A 72 22.09 10.72 11.92
N LEU A 73 21.88 11.85 12.59
CA LEU A 73 22.00 13.16 11.94
C LEU A 73 23.44 13.48 11.52
N GLU A 74 24.43 12.73 12.02
CA GLU A 74 25.84 12.90 11.65
C GLU A 74 26.13 12.44 10.21
N ASP A 75 25.27 11.59 9.65
CA ASP A 75 25.39 11.10 8.27
C ASP A 75 24.81 12.07 7.23
N PHE A 76 24.08 13.09 7.70
CA PHE A 76 23.34 14.01 6.83
C PHE A 76 23.70 15.47 7.11
N MET A 77 23.67 16.26 6.06
CA MET A 77 23.75 17.71 6.19
C MET A 77 22.47 18.23 6.85
N TRP A 78 22.64 18.91 7.99
CA TRP A 78 21.52 19.55 8.66
C TRP A 78 21.09 20.80 7.89
N LEU A 79 19.85 20.80 7.46
CA LEU A 79 19.19 21.96 6.87
C LEU A 79 18.15 22.46 7.85
N ASP A 80 18.34 23.68 8.37
CA ASP A 80 17.34 24.31 9.21
C ASP A 80 16.14 24.82 8.40
N GLY A 81 15.07 25.18 9.09
CA GLY A 81 13.84 25.63 8.45
C GLY A 81 14.03 26.91 7.62
N PHE A 82 14.93 27.80 8.03
CA PHE A 82 15.27 29.03 7.31
C PHE A 82 16.00 28.71 5.99
N THR A 83 16.98 27.83 6.04
CA THR A 83 17.69 27.34 4.84
C THR A 83 16.74 26.66 3.86
N VAL A 84 15.89 25.74 4.35
CA VAL A 84 14.88 25.05 3.51
C VAL A 84 13.95 26.04 2.82
N GLN A 85 13.52 27.08 3.53
CA GLN A 85 12.63 28.11 3.01
C GLN A 85 13.34 29.02 2.00
N ASN A 86 14.56 29.49 2.29
CA ASN A 86 15.28 30.40 1.39
C ASN A 86 15.75 29.71 0.12
N LEU A 87 16.08 28.42 0.18
CA LEU A 87 16.38 27.61 -1.02
C LEU A 87 15.12 27.18 -1.77
N GLU A 88 13.94 27.55 -1.27
CA GLU A 88 12.64 27.17 -1.83
C GLU A 88 12.56 25.67 -2.17
N LEU A 89 13.08 24.82 -1.29
CA LEU A 89 13.20 23.39 -1.59
C LEU A 89 11.84 22.75 -1.85
N PHE A 90 10.84 23.03 -1.01
CA PHE A 90 9.53 22.36 -1.05
C PHE A 90 8.36 23.30 -1.33
N TYR A 91 8.51 24.56 -1.02
CA TYR A 91 7.46 25.57 -1.17
C TYR A 91 8.07 26.86 -1.68
N PRO A 92 7.42 27.54 -2.64
CA PRO A 92 7.88 28.83 -3.12
C PRO A 92 7.66 29.91 -2.07
N SER A 93 8.53 30.92 -2.03
CA SER A 93 8.43 32.07 -1.11
C SER A 93 7.41 33.10 -1.59
N SER A 94 7.02 33.08 -2.85
CA SER A 94 6.07 34.04 -3.44
C SER A 94 4.86 33.34 -4.07
N PRO A 95 3.67 33.99 -4.06
CA PRO A 95 2.51 33.48 -4.77
C PRO A 95 2.81 33.30 -6.27
N GLY A 96 2.52 32.12 -6.80
CA GLY A 96 2.81 31.78 -8.22
C GLY A 96 4.25 31.36 -8.51
N GLY A 97 5.11 31.34 -7.49
CA GLY A 97 6.47 30.77 -7.61
C GLY A 97 6.44 29.24 -7.72
N VAL A 98 7.60 28.66 -8.03
CA VAL A 98 7.78 27.22 -8.20
C VAL A 98 8.93 26.76 -7.30
N SER A 99 8.69 25.69 -6.50
CA SER A 99 9.73 25.15 -5.64
C SER A 99 10.76 24.33 -6.41
N THR A 100 11.96 24.18 -5.84
CA THR A 100 13.01 23.32 -6.40
C THR A 100 12.50 21.90 -6.63
N LEU A 101 11.79 21.31 -5.66
CA LEU A 101 11.21 19.99 -5.81
C LEU A 101 10.25 19.92 -7.02
N THR A 102 9.40 20.90 -7.20
CA THR A 102 8.44 20.93 -8.32
C THR A 102 9.12 20.87 -9.68
N ILE A 103 10.32 21.50 -9.80
CA ILE A 103 11.08 21.51 -11.06
C ILE A 103 11.77 20.18 -11.31
N ILE A 104 12.38 19.57 -10.27
CA ILE A 104 13.23 18.40 -10.44
C ILE A 104 12.46 17.08 -10.30
N ASP A 105 11.26 17.08 -9.70
CA ASP A 105 10.47 15.85 -9.54
C ASP A 105 9.88 15.39 -10.88
N GLN A 106 10.62 14.50 -11.51
CA GLN A 106 10.22 13.77 -12.70
C GLN A 106 10.06 12.28 -12.39
N THR A 107 9.79 11.93 -11.12
CA THR A 107 9.65 10.55 -10.69
C THR A 107 8.40 9.91 -11.29
N GLY A 108 8.53 8.65 -11.74
CA GLY A 108 7.42 7.89 -12.32
C GLY A 108 6.53 7.18 -11.29
N THR A 109 6.91 7.21 -10.00
CA THR A 109 6.20 6.48 -8.95
C THR A 109 6.00 7.31 -7.68
N PRO A 110 4.89 7.10 -6.93
CA PRO A 110 4.69 7.81 -5.67
C PRO A 110 5.80 7.56 -4.63
N MET A 111 6.37 6.35 -4.62
CA MET A 111 7.49 5.97 -3.75
C MET A 111 8.76 6.73 -4.13
N GLY A 112 9.04 6.85 -5.44
CA GLY A 112 10.15 7.64 -5.96
C GLY A 112 10.05 9.12 -5.56
N GLY A 113 8.87 9.72 -5.68
CA GLY A 113 8.65 11.10 -5.25
C GLY A 113 8.89 11.30 -3.75
N ARG A 114 8.46 10.35 -2.91
CA ARG A 114 8.79 10.39 -1.47
C ARG A 114 10.28 10.25 -1.20
N LEU A 115 10.94 9.34 -1.90
CA LEU A 115 12.39 9.14 -1.77
C LEU A 115 13.17 10.40 -2.20
N LEU A 116 12.81 11.01 -3.33
CA LEU A 116 13.42 12.26 -3.79
C LEU A 116 13.26 13.38 -2.75
N ARG A 117 12.05 13.53 -2.21
CA ARG A 117 11.79 14.49 -1.13
C ARG A 117 12.65 14.22 0.10
N THR A 118 12.80 12.96 0.50
CA THR A 118 13.67 12.56 1.62
C THR A 118 15.14 12.89 1.34
N TRP A 119 15.63 12.61 0.14
CA TRP A 119 17.00 12.93 -0.24
C TRP A 119 17.28 14.43 -0.24
N MET A 120 16.31 15.25 -0.65
CA MET A 120 16.42 16.69 -0.57
C MET A 120 16.37 17.22 0.87
N SER A 121 15.60 16.57 1.74
CA SER A 121 15.49 16.96 3.16
C SER A 121 16.75 16.58 3.97
N LEU A 122 17.40 15.50 3.57
CA LEU A 122 18.52 14.87 4.27
C LEU A 122 19.67 14.59 3.27
N PRO A 123 20.39 15.63 2.80
CA PRO A 123 21.52 15.44 1.92
C PRO A 123 22.64 14.67 2.63
N LEU A 124 23.26 13.75 1.91
CA LEU A 124 24.36 12.93 2.44
C LEU A 124 25.60 13.79 2.69
N LEU A 125 26.38 13.44 3.74
CA LEU A 125 27.71 13.97 4.00
C LEU A 125 28.81 12.99 3.58
N ASN A 126 28.54 11.70 3.58
CA ASN A 126 29.50 10.66 3.25
C ASN A 126 29.81 10.68 1.75
N LYS A 127 31.06 10.95 1.39
CA LYS A 127 31.52 11.07 0.01
C LYS A 127 31.30 9.78 -0.78
N ASP A 128 31.56 8.61 -0.19
CA ASP A 128 31.48 7.34 -0.90
C ASP A 128 30.01 7.02 -1.26
N GLN A 129 29.07 7.32 -0.36
CA GLN A 129 27.65 7.17 -0.64
C GLN A 129 27.16 8.16 -1.70
N ILE A 130 27.67 9.40 -1.71
CA ILE A 130 27.37 10.39 -2.75
C ILE A 130 27.89 9.89 -4.10
N THR A 131 29.14 9.41 -4.13
CA THR A 131 29.77 8.91 -5.35
C THR A 131 29.00 7.69 -5.89
N ALA A 132 28.64 6.74 -5.06
CA ALA A 132 27.84 5.58 -5.47
C ALA A 132 26.48 5.97 -6.11
N ARG A 133 25.80 6.98 -5.54
CA ARG A 133 24.57 7.50 -6.19
C ARG A 133 24.84 8.14 -7.54
N GLN A 134 25.92 8.89 -7.67
CA GLN A 134 26.33 9.54 -8.93
C GLN A 134 26.71 8.48 -9.98
N GLU A 135 27.45 7.44 -9.59
CA GLU A 135 27.82 6.34 -10.48
C GLU A 135 26.60 5.60 -11.01
N ALA A 136 25.62 5.27 -10.15
CA ALA A 136 24.37 4.66 -10.58
C ALA A 136 23.60 5.53 -11.61
N ILE A 137 23.59 6.85 -11.41
CA ILE A 137 23.00 7.79 -12.38
C ILE A 137 23.79 7.81 -13.67
N SER A 138 25.14 7.84 -13.60
CA SER A 138 26.01 7.84 -14.78
C SER A 138 25.82 6.59 -15.63
N GLN A 139 25.75 5.42 -15.00
CA GLN A 139 25.46 4.16 -15.71
C GLN A 139 24.13 4.24 -16.49
N LEU A 140 23.07 4.76 -15.86
CA LEU A 140 21.77 4.91 -16.53
C LEU A 140 21.78 5.97 -17.63
N LEU A 141 22.64 6.99 -17.54
CA LEU A 141 22.82 7.99 -18.60
C LEU A 141 23.52 7.41 -19.83
N GLU A 142 24.48 6.47 -19.61
CA GLU A 142 25.16 5.75 -20.67
C GLU A 142 24.29 4.69 -21.36
N MET A 143 23.17 4.30 -20.73
CA MET A 143 22.22 3.27 -21.22
C MET A 143 20.82 3.86 -21.48
N PRO A 144 20.66 4.74 -22.49
CA PRO A 144 19.40 5.45 -22.71
C PRO A 144 18.21 4.50 -22.98
N GLU A 145 18.45 3.39 -23.66
CA GLU A 145 17.41 2.38 -23.94
C GLU A 145 16.92 1.70 -22.67
N VAL A 146 17.83 1.26 -21.80
CA VAL A 146 17.51 0.65 -20.51
C VAL A 146 16.77 1.63 -19.61
N ARG A 147 17.24 2.88 -19.58
CA ARG A 147 16.59 3.94 -18.81
C ARG A 147 15.14 4.18 -19.26
N GLU A 148 14.89 4.19 -20.56
CA GLU A 148 13.54 4.38 -21.10
C GLU A 148 12.64 3.16 -20.84
N GLN A 149 13.19 1.95 -20.95
CA GLN A 149 12.49 0.72 -20.57
C GLN A 149 12.11 0.75 -19.10
N LEU A 150 13.06 1.08 -18.19
CA LEU A 150 12.78 1.20 -16.76
C LEU A 150 11.70 2.25 -16.47
N ARG A 151 11.74 3.41 -17.13
CA ARG A 151 10.69 4.44 -17.01
C ARG A 151 9.33 3.92 -17.45
N THR A 152 9.29 3.19 -18.55
CA THR A 152 8.04 2.62 -19.09
C THR A 152 7.46 1.59 -18.13
N VAL A 153 8.28 0.68 -17.62
CA VAL A 153 7.84 -0.36 -16.69
C VAL A 153 7.42 0.23 -15.33
N LEU A 154 8.15 1.22 -14.83
CA LEU A 154 7.82 1.90 -13.57
C LEU A 154 6.59 2.80 -13.69
N ASN A 155 6.30 3.30 -14.89
CA ASN A 155 5.15 4.16 -15.12
C ASN A 155 3.85 3.37 -14.92
N GLY A 156 3.04 3.79 -13.96
CA GLY A 156 1.82 3.07 -13.57
C GLY A 156 2.00 2.08 -12.41
N LEU A 157 3.22 1.92 -11.88
CA LEU A 157 3.43 1.17 -10.64
C LEU A 157 2.65 1.83 -9.49
N PRO A 158 1.69 1.13 -8.87
CA PRO A 158 0.92 1.69 -7.78
C PRO A 158 1.77 1.89 -6.53
N ASP A 159 1.27 2.65 -5.59
CA ASP A 159 1.91 2.89 -4.30
C ASP A 159 1.94 1.60 -3.45
N MET A 160 3.00 0.83 -3.59
CA MET A 160 3.17 -0.46 -2.91
C MET A 160 3.24 -0.30 -1.39
N GLU A 161 3.91 0.74 -0.87
CA GLU A 161 3.99 0.99 0.56
C GLU A 161 2.59 1.16 1.17
N ARG A 162 1.74 1.91 0.48
CA ARG A 162 0.36 2.12 0.89
C ARG A 162 -0.47 0.84 0.78
N LEU A 163 -0.30 0.06 -0.27
CA LEU A 163 -1.00 -1.22 -0.43
C LEU A 163 -0.58 -2.23 0.65
N CYS A 164 0.72 -2.36 0.93
CA CYS A 164 1.24 -3.21 2.00
C CYS A 164 0.71 -2.79 3.38
N SER A 165 0.66 -1.49 3.65
CA SER A 165 0.05 -0.95 4.88
C SER A 165 -1.43 -1.33 5.01
N ARG A 166 -2.20 -1.32 3.90
CA ARG A 166 -3.60 -1.75 3.90
C ARG A 166 -3.76 -3.25 4.11
N VAL A 167 -2.84 -4.06 3.55
CA VAL A 167 -2.79 -5.51 3.84
C VAL A 167 -2.59 -5.73 5.33
N SER A 168 -1.58 -5.08 5.92
CA SER A 168 -1.22 -5.25 7.32
C SER A 168 -2.34 -4.88 8.29
N THR A 169 -3.16 -3.89 7.92
CA THR A 169 -4.31 -3.45 8.71
C THR A 169 -5.60 -4.23 8.40
N GLY A 170 -5.57 -5.20 7.47
CA GLY A 170 -6.76 -5.95 7.06
C GLY A 170 -7.82 -5.13 6.33
N ARG A 171 -7.44 -3.96 5.77
CA ARG A 171 -8.36 -3.01 5.11
C ARG A 171 -8.23 -2.99 3.59
N ILE A 172 -7.47 -3.92 3.02
CA ILE A 172 -7.29 -3.99 1.57
C ILE A 172 -8.54 -4.57 0.91
N SER A 173 -9.00 -3.93 -0.16
CA SER A 173 -10.08 -4.46 -1.00
C SER A 173 -9.54 -5.46 -2.03
N PRO A 174 -10.40 -6.34 -2.60
CA PRO A 174 -9.98 -7.26 -3.66
C PRO A 174 -9.35 -6.55 -4.87
N LYS A 175 -9.88 -5.39 -5.24
CA LYS A 175 -9.34 -4.58 -6.34
C LYS A 175 -7.93 -4.04 -6.04
N GLU A 176 -7.68 -3.62 -4.81
CA GLU A 176 -6.35 -3.19 -4.37
C GLU A 176 -5.38 -4.36 -4.27
N LEU A 177 -5.86 -5.55 -3.90
CA LEU A 177 -5.05 -6.76 -3.87
C LEU A 177 -4.63 -7.19 -5.30
N ALA A 178 -5.52 -7.02 -6.30
CA ALA A 178 -5.15 -7.22 -7.70
C ALA A 178 -4.11 -6.20 -8.18
N ARG A 179 -4.20 -4.95 -7.73
CA ARG A 179 -3.15 -3.94 -8.00
C ARG A 179 -1.82 -4.31 -7.35
N LEU A 180 -1.84 -4.87 -6.14
CA LEU A 180 -0.63 -5.37 -5.50
C LEU A 180 -0.02 -6.53 -6.29
N ARG A 181 -0.83 -7.46 -6.81
CA ARG A 181 -0.37 -8.53 -7.71
C ARG A 181 0.36 -7.95 -8.93
N GLN A 182 -0.25 -6.98 -9.61
CA GLN A 182 0.37 -6.31 -10.77
C GLN A 182 1.68 -5.63 -10.38
N ALA A 183 1.70 -4.94 -9.24
CA ALA A 183 2.91 -4.30 -8.74
C ALA A 183 4.05 -5.29 -8.48
N LEU A 184 3.76 -6.46 -7.90
CA LEU A 184 4.75 -7.51 -7.69
C LEU A 184 5.28 -8.10 -9.02
N ASP A 185 4.43 -8.19 -10.05
CA ASP A 185 4.86 -8.60 -11.38
C ASP A 185 5.78 -7.53 -12.01
N THR A 186 5.44 -6.26 -11.90
CA THR A 186 6.26 -5.12 -12.34
C THR A 186 7.62 -5.08 -11.63
N VAL A 187 7.67 -5.30 -10.33
CA VAL A 187 8.94 -5.36 -9.57
C VAL A 187 9.83 -6.48 -10.08
N ALA A 188 9.27 -7.65 -10.41
CA ALA A 188 10.06 -8.74 -10.97
C ALA A 188 10.62 -8.40 -12.37
N GLU A 189 9.87 -7.69 -13.18
CA GLU A 189 10.33 -7.21 -14.50
C GLU A 189 11.44 -6.17 -14.35
N VAL A 190 11.27 -5.17 -13.47
CA VAL A 190 12.31 -4.19 -13.14
C VAL A 190 13.59 -4.88 -12.68
N TRP A 191 13.46 -5.87 -11.77
CA TRP A 191 14.60 -6.62 -11.25
C TRP A 191 15.36 -7.36 -12.38
N THR A 192 14.62 -7.99 -13.28
CA THR A 192 15.21 -8.67 -14.44
C THR A 192 15.96 -7.68 -15.34
N LEU A 193 15.41 -6.50 -15.61
CA LEU A 193 16.07 -5.46 -16.40
C LEU A 193 17.35 -4.98 -15.75
N VAL A 194 17.30 -4.75 -14.44
CA VAL A 194 18.43 -4.27 -13.66
C VAL A 194 19.57 -5.31 -13.64
N GLN A 195 19.26 -6.57 -13.38
CA GLN A 195 20.26 -7.66 -13.37
C GLN A 195 20.88 -7.90 -14.75
N SER A 196 20.06 -7.90 -15.81
CA SER A 196 20.52 -8.17 -17.18
C SER A 196 21.49 -7.09 -17.68
N ASN A 197 21.45 -5.89 -17.12
CA ASN A 197 22.29 -4.77 -17.53
C ASN A 197 23.42 -4.49 -16.55
N VAL A 198 23.66 -5.38 -15.58
CA VAL A 198 24.74 -5.26 -14.57
C VAL A 198 24.71 -3.93 -13.81
N LEU A 199 23.51 -3.36 -13.63
CA LEU A 199 23.35 -2.19 -12.80
C LEU A 199 23.62 -2.58 -11.33
N GLU A 200 24.35 -1.75 -10.61
CA GLU A 200 24.56 -1.96 -9.17
C GLU A 200 23.21 -1.88 -8.45
N VAL A 201 22.82 -3.01 -7.90
CA VAL A 201 21.60 -3.14 -7.12
C VAL A 201 21.96 -3.41 -5.68
N PRO A 202 21.10 -3.00 -4.73
CA PRO A 202 21.25 -3.41 -3.34
C PRO A 202 21.39 -4.94 -3.26
N GLU A 203 22.29 -5.43 -2.40
CA GLU A 203 22.61 -6.86 -2.21
C GLU A 203 21.40 -7.75 -1.86
N GLN A 204 20.28 -7.17 -1.50
CA GLN A 204 19.05 -7.91 -1.23
C GLN A 204 18.29 -8.11 -2.54
N ASP A 205 18.31 -9.35 -3.02
CA ASP A 205 17.28 -9.84 -3.92
C ASP A 205 15.93 -9.41 -3.34
N PRO A 206 15.19 -8.50 -4.01
CA PRO A 206 13.86 -8.20 -3.55
C PRO A 206 13.12 -9.51 -3.58
N ALA A 207 12.91 -10.11 -2.40
CA ALA A 207 12.24 -11.39 -2.29
C ALA A 207 10.99 -11.31 -3.17
N LEU A 208 11.10 -11.78 -4.40
CA LEU A 208 10.09 -11.59 -5.45
C LEU A 208 8.82 -12.38 -5.12
N VAL A 209 8.82 -12.97 -3.92
CA VAL A 209 7.70 -13.72 -3.31
C VAL A 209 6.91 -14.49 -4.37
N PRO A 210 7.59 -15.37 -5.15
CA PRO A 210 6.98 -16.03 -6.31
C PRO A 210 5.75 -16.84 -5.89
N GLU A 211 5.77 -17.44 -4.72
CA GLU A 211 4.63 -18.18 -4.17
C GLU A 211 3.42 -17.27 -3.96
N LEU A 212 3.61 -16.10 -3.36
CA LEU A 212 2.54 -15.12 -3.18
C LEU A 212 2.01 -14.62 -4.51
N ARG A 213 2.89 -14.31 -5.47
CA ARG A 213 2.50 -13.88 -6.82
C ARG A 213 1.64 -14.93 -7.51
N ASN A 214 2.04 -16.19 -7.45
CA ASN A 214 1.30 -17.30 -8.04
C ASN A 214 -0.05 -17.47 -7.34
N THR A 215 -0.07 -17.49 -6.01
CA THR A 215 -1.31 -17.58 -5.22
C THR A 215 -2.30 -16.47 -5.59
N LEU A 216 -1.83 -15.22 -5.68
CA LEU A 216 -2.71 -14.09 -6.07
C LEU A 216 -3.21 -14.21 -7.51
N ARG A 217 -2.38 -14.73 -8.43
CA ARG A 217 -2.75 -14.94 -9.83
C ARG A 217 -3.79 -16.05 -10.00
N GLU A 218 -3.64 -17.12 -9.24
CA GLU A 218 -4.57 -18.25 -9.24
C GLU A 218 -5.89 -17.91 -8.55
N ALA A 219 -5.83 -17.18 -7.45
CA ALA A 219 -6.99 -16.88 -6.63
C ALA A 219 -7.87 -15.77 -7.20
N LEU A 220 -7.28 -14.65 -7.65
CA LEU A 220 -8.03 -13.45 -8.03
C LEU A 220 -8.49 -13.50 -9.50
N VAL A 221 -9.69 -13.01 -9.76
CA VAL A 221 -10.10 -12.66 -11.13
C VAL A 221 -9.28 -11.47 -11.65
N GLU A 222 -9.35 -11.18 -12.95
CA GLU A 222 -8.52 -10.13 -13.56
C GLU A 222 -8.89 -8.73 -13.02
N ASP A 223 -10.17 -8.39 -12.99
CA ASP A 223 -10.69 -7.13 -12.43
C ASP A 223 -11.70 -7.42 -11.32
N PRO A 224 -11.26 -7.68 -10.09
CA PRO A 224 -12.16 -7.99 -8.99
C PRO A 224 -12.93 -6.76 -8.53
N VAL A 225 -14.11 -6.98 -7.97
CA VAL A 225 -14.94 -5.92 -7.40
C VAL A 225 -14.27 -5.30 -6.16
N VAL A 226 -14.66 -4.06 -5.87
CA VAL A 226 -14.15 -3.36 -4.67
C VAL A 226 -14.77 -3.93 -3.38
N ILE A 227 -16.06 -4.27 -3.44
CA ILE A 227 -16.84 -4.72 -2.27
C ILE A 227 -17.13 -6.21 -2.42
N ILE A 228 -16.67 -7.01 -1.46
CA ILE A 228 -16.93 -8.45 -1.40
C ILE A 228 -18.43 -8.69 -1.38
N GLY A 229 -18.89 -9.64 -2.18
CA GLY A 229 -20.30 -10.00 -2.30
C GLY A 229 -21.11 -9.19 -3.35
N LYS A 230 -20.52 -8.16 -3.96
CA LYS A 230 -21.17 -7.41 -5.06
C LYS A 230 -20.71 -7.84 -6.47
N GLY A 231 -20.06 -8.99 -6.58
CA GLY A 231 -19.55 -9.57 -7.81
C GLY A 231 -18.40 -10.52 -7.54
N GLU A 232 -17.71 -10.92 -8.61
CA GLU A 232 -16.62 -11.87 -8.49
C GLU A 232 -15.31 -11.20 -8.06
N SER A 233 -14.62 -11.83 -7.12
CA SER A 233 -13.29 -11.44 -6.66
C SER A 233 -12.31 -12.61 -6.74
N ILE A 234 -12.77 -13.80 -6.43
CA ILE A 234 -12.00 -15.05 -6.47
C ILE A 234 -12.42 -15.85 -7.69
N ARG A 235 -11.46 -16.46 -8.38
CA ARG A 235 -11.72 -17.37 -9.51
C ARG A 235 -12.50 -18.59 -9.03
N SER A 236 -13.49 -19.03 -9.78
CA SER A 236 -14.25 -20.22 -9.45
C SER A 236 -13.37 -21.47 -9.39
N SER A 237 -12.34 -21.55 -10.21
CA SER A 237 -11.37 -22.65 -10.25
C SER A 237 -10.44 -22.73 -9.02
N TYR A 238 -10.38 -21.70 -8.20
CA TYR A 238 -9.44 -21.66 -7.07
C TYR A 238 -9.85 -22.54 -5.90
N ASP A 239 -11.15 -22.64 -5.66
CA ASP A 239 -11.69 -23.42 -4.55
C ASP A 239 -12.91 -24.22 -5.00
N ALA A 240 -12.89 -25.55 -4.75
CA ALA A 240 -13.92 -26.49 -5.18
C ALA A 240 -15.28 -26.21 -4.49
N GLU A 241 -15.26 -25.83 -3.21
CA GLU A 241 -16.47 -25.52 -2.47
C GLU A 241 -17.10 -24.21 -2.94
N LEU A 242 -16.27 -23.20 -3.25
CA LEU A 242 -16.75 -21.96 -3.88
C LEU A 242 -17.42 -22.26 -5.23
N THR A 243 -16.81 -23.12 -6.05
CA THR A 243 -17.39 -23.56 -7.33
C THR A 243 -18.74 -24.24 -7.12
N ARG A 244 -18.82 -25.14 -6.18
CA ARG A 244 -20.07 -25.85 -5.82
C ARG A 244 -21.16 -24.89 -5.36
N LEU A 245 -20.83 -23.96 -4.45
CA LEU A 245 -21.79 -22.98 -3.92
C LEU A 245 -22.29 -22.02 -5.01
N ARG A 246 -21.41 -21.57 -5.90
CA ARG A 246 -21.81 -20.74 -7.06
C ARG A 246 -22.69 -21.52 -8.03
N GLY A 247 -22.41 -22.79 -8.27
CA GLY A 247 -23.27 -23.68 -9.05
C GLY A 247 -24.68 -23.73 -8.49
N LEU A 248 -24.82 -24.00 -7.20
CA LEU A 248 -26.12 -24.00 -6.52
C LEU A 248 -26.87 -22.68 -6.61
N LEU A 249 -26.13 -21.56 -6.49
CA LEU A 249 -26.74 -20.23 -6.60
C LEU A 249 -27.25 -19.96 -8.01
N ASN A 250 -26.51 -20.34 -9.04
CA ASN A 250 -26.89 -20.18 -10.45
C ASN A 250 -28.06 -21.09 -10.81
N ASP A 251 -28.07 -22.33 -10.33
CA ASP A 251 -29.18 -23.27 -10.52
C ASP A 251 -30.46 -22.75 -9.85
N ALA A 252 -30.36 -22.19 -8.64
CA ALA A 252 -31.48 -21.54 -7.96
C ALA A 252 -32.00 -20.32 -8.75
N THR A 253 -31.11 -19.50 -9.28
CA THR A 253 -31.48 -18.34 -10.11
C THR A 253 -32.16 -18.79 -11.42
N GLY A 254 -31.63 -19.81 -12.06
CA GLY A 254 -32.22 -20.40 -13.27
C GLY A 254 -33.62 -20.99 -13.02
N THR A 255 -33.78 -21.68 -11.89
CA THR A 255 -35.07 -22.24 -11.47
C THR A 255 -36.11 -21.13 -11.19
N LEU A 256 -35.70 -20.07 -10.49
CA LEU A 256 -36.57 -18.91 -10.20
C LEU A 256 -37.00 -18.18 -11.51
N GLU A 257 -36.09 -18.03 -12.45
CA GLU A 257 -36.41 -17.43 -13.76
C GLU A 257 -37.34 -18.32 -14.60
N ALA A 258 -37.17 -19.64 -14.57
CA ALA A 258 -38.09 -20.59 -15.19
C ALA A 258 -39.49 -20.52 -14.58
N ILE A 259 -39.60 -20.39 -13.25
CA ILE A 259 -40.85 -20.16 -12.55
C ILE A 259 -41.48 -18.87 -13.02
N ARG A 260 -40.73 -17.75 -13.04
CA ARG A 260 -41.23 -16.46 -13.54
C ARG A 260 -41.78 -16.56 -14.96
N ALA A 261 -41.04 -17.19 -15.87
CA ALA A 261 -41.43 -17.35 -17.27
C ALA A 261 -42.73 -18.17 -17.39
N ARG A 262 -42.83 -19.28 -16.67
CA ARG A 262 -44.03 -20.13 -16.64
C ARG A 262 -45.25 -19.35 -16.12
N GLU A 263 -45.13 -18.63 -15.01
CA GLU A 263 -46.21 -17.87 -14.42
C GLU A 263 -46.57 -16.66 -15.31
N ALA A 264 -45.61 -16.03 -15.98
CA ALA A 264 -45.86 -14.97 -16.94
C ALA A 264 -46.71 -15.44 -18.13
N GLU A 265 -46.43 -16.62 -18.67
CA GLU A 265 -47.17 -17.27 -19.74
C GLU A 265 -48.58 -17.66 -19.28
N ALA A 266 -48.68 -18.32 -18.13
CA ALA A 266 -49.97 -18.77 -17.57
C ALA A 266 -50.91 -17.60 -17.25
N ALA A 267 -50.38 -16.49 -16.77
CA ALA A 267 -51.15 -15.27 -16.45
C ALA A 267 -51.35 -14.37 -17.66
N GLY A 268 -50.67 -14.58 -18.79
CA GLY A 268 -50.73 -13.70 -19.95
C GLY A 268 -50.07 -12.32 -19.69
N ILE A 269 -49.13 -12.24 -18.74
CA ILE A 269 -48.48 -11.00 -18.31
C ILE A 269 -47.00 -11.05 -18.64
N PRO A 270 -46.55 -10.67 -19.84
CA PRO A 270 -45.13 -10.73 -20.23
C PRO A 270 -44.21 -9.84 -19.36
N SER A 271 -44.81 -8.81 -18.73
CA SER A 271 -44.09 -7.85 -17.86
C SER A 271 -43.95 -8.29 -16.42
N LEU A 272 -44.29 -9.54 -16.08
CA LEU A 272 -44.13 -10.11 -14.75
C LEU A 272 -42.65 -10.06 -14.30
N LYS A 273 -42.42 -9.48 -13.13
CA LYS A 273 -41.06 -9.39 -12.54
C LYS A 273 -40.93 -10.29 -11.34
N LEU A 274 -39.77 -10.93 -11.24
CA LEU A 274 -39.32 -11.58 -10.01
C LEU A 274 -38.52 -10.56 -9.22
N ALA A 275 -38.86 -10.34 -7.97
CA ALA A 275 -38.13 -9.48 -7.04
C ALA A 275 -37.90 -10.18 -5.70
N PHE A 276 -37.00 -9.66 -4.93
CA PHE A 276 -36.66 -10.15 -3.60
C PHE A 276 -36.65 -8.99 -2.60
N ASN A 277 -37.21 -9.22 -1.42
CA ASN A 277 -36.98 -8.35 -0.27
C ASN A 277 -36.76 -9.17 1.01
N ASN A 278 -36.17 -8.54 2.02
CA ASN A 278 -35.82 -9.23 3.27
C ASN A 278 -37.01 -9.60 4.16
N VAL A 279 -38.22 -9.13 3.86
CA VAL A 279 -39.45 -9.39 4.65
C VAL A 279 -40.23 -10.57 4.06
N PHE A 280 -40.41 -10.59 2.73
CA PHE A 280 -41.25 -11.58 2.05
C PHE A 280 -40.45 -12.64 1.28
N GLY A 281 -39.12 -12.48 1.17
CA GLY A 281 -38.30 -13.32 0.29
C GLY A 281 -38.54 -13.00 -1.19
N TYR A 282 -38.57 -14.05 -2.04
CA TYR A 282 -38.88 -13.90 -3.47
C TYR A 282 -40.35 -13.73 -3.68
N TYR A 283 -40.72 -12.76 -4.54
CA TYR A 283 -42.13 -12.50 -4.92
C TYR A 283 -42.22 -12.11 -6.38
N LEU A 284 -43.41 -12.32 -6.94
CA LEU A 284 -43.77 -11.89 -8.30
C LEU A 284 -44.48 -10.54 -8.25
N GLU A 285 -44.02 -9.58 -9.03
CA GLU A 285 -44.56 -8.24 -9.09
C GLU A 285 -45.29 -8.03 -10.42
N VAL A 286 -46.57 -7.61 -10.35
CA VAL A 286 -47.39 -7.22 -11.48
C VAL A 286 -47.55 -5.71 -11.48
N ARG A 287 -47.32 -5.05 -12.60
CA ARG A 287 -47.54 -3.62 -12.73
C ARG A 287 -49.04 -3.32 -12.78
N ASN A 288 -49.45 -2.18 -12.21
CA ASN A 288 -50.89 -1.74 -12.16
C ASN A 288 -51.56 -1.54 -13.52
N SER A 289 -50.85 -1.79 -14.61
CA SER A 289 -51.38 -1.73 -15.97
C SER A 289 -52.00 -3.05 -16.48
N HIS A 290 -51.99 -4.09 -15.64
CA HIS A 290 -52.56 -5.41 -15.97
C HIS A 290 -53.55 -5.86 -14.94
#